data_9b8632f56a354c84e3d2093a7dd7c875
#
_entry.id   9b8632f56a354c84e3d2093a7dd7c875
#
_cell.length_a   1.000
_cell.length_b   1.000
_cell.length_c   1.000
_cell.angle_alpha   90.00
_cell.angle_beta   90.00
_cell.angle_gamma   90.00
#
_symmetry.space_group_name_H-M   'P 1'
#
loop_
_entity.id
_entity.type
_entity.pdbx_description
1 polymer ?
#
loop_
_entity_poly.entity_id
_entity_poly.type
_entity_poly.pdbx_seq_one_letter_code
_entity_poly.pdbx_strand_id
1 'polypeptide(L)'
;PLLTLATSLIVLLSTFTVAYAFDVGGIQSKLEVWFHGEKRSVQYEKVQDNAYHFYTTDKNGDVVDMGVHIGLKGTPFGIQTMNGDEIANSLNDDSEIVYDEKEDKYIFYYQDKAVDITKMFDKEKECYLVINNGEKDIYFVISYKDKIDEDSTISQYSDENAAVTQGVTVKDIKDRFIRIK
;
A
#
# COMPACT_ATOMS: atom_id res chain seq x y z
N PRO A 1 -19.45 25.42 -35.09
CA PRO A 1 -20.45 24.74 -34.24
C PRO A 1 -20.29 23.20 -34.28
N LEU A 2 -19.97 22.59 -35.47
CA LEU A 2 -19.81 21.13 -35.58
C LEU A 2 -18.56 20.58 -34.84
N LEU A 3 -17.48 21.35 -34.81
CA LEU A 3 -16.22 20.94 -34.15
C LEU A 3 -16.37 20.86 -32.62
N THR A 4 -17.10 21.83 -32.04
CA THR A 4 -17.38 21.85 -30.60
C THR A 4 -18.32 20.74 -30.16
N LEU A 5 -19.23 20.30 -31.03
CA LEU A 5 -20.08 19.15 -30.74
C LEU A 5 -19.32 17.82 -30.79
N ALA A 6 -18.34 17.70 -31.70
CA ALA A 6 -17.54 16.50 -31.83
C ALA A 6 -16.56 16.33 -30.64
N THR A 7 -15.97 17.43 -30.17
CA THR A 7 -15.06 17.40 -29.00
C THR A 7 -15.82 17.10 -27.70
N SER A 8 -17.02 17.66 -27.50
CA SER A 8 -17.82 17.34 -26.33
C SER A 8 -18.33 15.87 -26.35
N LEU A 9 -18.61 15.33 -27.53
CA LEU A 9 -19.00 13.93 -27.65
C LEU A 9 -17.85 12.96 -27.36
N ILE A 10 -16.61 13.31 -27.76
CA ILE A 10 -15.43 12.48 -27.48
C ILE A 10 -15.09 12.52 -25.97
N VAL A 11 -15.19 13.66 -25.32
CA VAL A 11 -14.98 13.80 -23.87
C VAL A 11 -16.08 13.04 -23.10
N LEU A 12 -17.35 13.12 -23.52
CA LEU A 12 -18.43 12.35 -22.95
C LEU A 12 -18.25 10.83 -23.15
N LEU A 13 -17.80 10.40 -24.34
CA LEU A 13 -17.53 8.99 -24.61
C LEU A 13 -16.33 8.46 -23.83
N SER A 14 -15.28 9.28 -23.59
CA SER A 14 -14.12 8.87 -22.80
C SER A 14 -14.48 8.79 -21.30
N THR A 15 -15.28 9.70 -20.78
CA THR A 15 -15.79 9.62 -19.41
C THR A 15 -16.80 8.49 -19.23
N PHE A 16 -17.63 8.19 -20.25
CA PHE A 16 -18.51 7.03 -20.21
C PHE A 16 -17.76 5.70 -20.33
N THR A 17 -16.66 5.61 -21.08
CA THR A 17 -15.87 4.37 -21.17
C THR A 17 -15.14 4.09 -19.87
N VAL A 18 -14.64 5.09 -19.17
CA VAL A 18 -14.07 4.90 -17.82
C VAL A 18 -15.19 4.49 -16.85
N ALA A 19 -16.33 5.20 -16.82
CA ALA A 19 -17.48 4.83 -15.98
C ALA A 19 -18.05 3.46 -16.34
N TYR A 20 -18.03 3.06 -17.62
CA TYR A 20 -18.54 1.77 -18.08
C TYR A 20 -17.57 0.62 -17.83
N ALA A 21 -16.26 0.87 -17.86
CA ALA A 21 -15.25 -0.10 -17.42
C ALA A 21 -15.40 -0.40 -15.91
N PHE A 22 -15.89 0.57 -15.16
CA PHE A 22 -16.19 0.43 -13.73
C PHE A 22 -17.52 -0.31 -13.43
N ASP A 23 -18.39 -0.57 -14.41
CA ASP A 23 -19.72 -1.15 -14.18
C ASP A 23 -20.07 -2.36 -15.06
N VAL A 24 -19.18 -2.79 -15.96
CA VAL A 24 -19.42 -3.94 -16.83
C VAL A 24 -18.99 -5.23 -16.18
N GLY A 25 -19.90 -5.82 -15.43
CA GLY A 25 -19.70 -7.18 -14.93
C GLY A 25 -20.50 -7.56 -13.70
N GLY A 26 -21.29 -6.66 -13.09
CA GLY A 26 -22.37 -7.01 -12.14
C GLY A 26 -21.98 -7.80 -10.88
N ILE A 27 -20.71 -8.11 -10.68
CA ILE A 27 -20.15 -8.78 -9.49
C ILE A 27 -18.73 -8.25 -9.28
N GLN A 28 -18.61 -6.96 -9.03
CA GLN A 28 -17.41 -6.47 -8.39
C GLN A 28 -17.66 -6.59 -6.88
N SER A 29 -17.01 -7.54 -6.25
CA SER A 29 -16.78 -7.48 -4.82
C SER A 29 -16.24 -6.09 -4.54
N LYS A 30 -16.91 -5.30 -3.70
CA LYS A 30 -16.37 -4.03 -3.22
C LYS A 30 -15.21 -4.38 -2.31
N LEU A 31 -14.05 -4.57 -2.92
CA LEU A 31 -12.81 -4.77 -2.18
C LEU A 31 -12.42 -3.44 -1.58
N GLU A 32 -12.06 -3.46 -0.33
CA GLU A 32 -11.55 -2.28 0.36
C GLU A 32 -10.13 -2.55 0.77
N VAL A 33 -9.24 -1.60 0.47
CA VAL A 33 -7.84 -1.63 0.90
C VAL A 33 -7.51 -0.36 1.68
N TRP A 34 -6.51 -0.44 2.54
CA TRP A 34 -5.91 0.72 3.15
C TRP A 34 -5.00 1.41 2.15
N PHE A 35 -5.19 2.71 1.95
CA PHE A 35 -4.39 3.56 1.09
C PHE A 35 -4.17 4.90 1.76
N HIS A 36 -2.93 5.23 2.09
CA HIS A 36 -2.55 6.44 2.83
C HIS A 36 -3.39 6.68 4.10
N GLY A 37 -3.61 5.64 4.90
CA GLY A 37 -4.33 5.73 6.17
C GLY A 37 -5.86 5.75 6.07
N GLU A 38 -6.43 5.64 4.86
CA GLU A 38 -7.87 5.63 4.62
C GLU A 38 -8.31 4.32 3.96
N LYS A 39 -9.44 3.76 4.39
CA LYS A 39 -10.08 2.66 3.66
C LYS A 39 -10.72 3.17 2.39
N ARG A 40 -10.35 2.58 1.26
CA ARG A 40 -10.88 2.94 -0.06
C ARG A 40 -11.32 1.71 -0.81
N SER A 41 -12.44 1.85 -1.54
CA SER A 41 -12.86 0.83 -2.50
C SER A 41 -11.88 0.80 -3.65
N VAL A 42 -11.42 -0.40 -4.02
CA VAL A 42 -10.54 -0.60 -5.16
C VAL A 42 -11.21 -1.41 -6.24
N GLN A 43 -10.74 -1.18 -7.43
CA GLN A 43 -11.07 -1.94 -8.62
C GLN A 43 -9.79 -2.38 -9.28
N TYR A 44 -9.85 -3.47 -10.02
CA TYR A 44 -8.67 -3.94 -10.74
C TYR A 44 -9.06 -4.52 -12.11
N GLU A 45 -8.12 -4.48 -13.02
CA GLU A 45 -8.18 -5.19 -14.30
C GLU A 45 -6.97 -6.11 -14.45
N LYS A 46 -7.20 -7.25 -15.09
CA LYS A 46 -6.12 -8.19 -15.41
C LYS A 46 -5.37 -7.67 -16.64
N VAL A 47 -4.06 -7.36 -16.46
CA VAL A 47 -3.21 -6.88 -17.57
C VAL A 47 -2.43 -8.00 -18.24
N GLN A 48 -2.05 -9.02 -17.47
CA GLN A 48 -1.44 -10.27 -17.97
C GLN A 48 -1.61 -11.38 -16.95
N ASP A 49 -1.10 -12.59 -17.21
CA ASP A 49 -1.19 -13.65 -16.22
C ASP A 49 -0.55 -13.24 -14.91
N ASN A 50 -1.28 -13.42 -13.82
CA ASN A 50 -0.92 -13.03 -12.44
C ASN A 50 -0.51 -11.55 -12.22
N ALA A 51 -0.82 -10.64 -13.15
CA ALA A 51 -0.60 -9.22 -12.97
C ALA A 51 -1.92 -8.46 -13.14
N TYR A 52 -2.21 -7.59 -12.20
CA TYR A 52 -3.44 -6.82 -12.10
C TYR A 52 -3.11 -5.36 -11.85
N HIS A 53 -3.79 -4.48 -12.56
CA HIS A 53 -3.70 -3.04 -12.37
C HIS A 53 -4.81 -2.59 -11.45
N PHE A 54 -4.47 -1.92 -10.37
CA PHE A 54 -5.41 -1.47 -9.35
C PHE A 54 -5.68 0.02 -9.45
N TYR A 55 -6.91 0.40 -9.16
CA TYR A 55 -7.38 1.77 -9.16
C TYR A 55 -8.25 2.04 -7.94
N THR A 56 -8.20 3.25 -7.42
CA THR A 56 -9.13 3.77 -6.41
C THR A 56 -9.64 5.14 -6.84
N THR A 57 -10.46 5.78 -6.00
CA THR A 57 -10.87 7.18 -6.19
C THR A 57 -10.45 8.01 -4.99
N ASP A 58 -10.07 9.25 -5.23
CA ASP A 58 -9.80 10.22 -4.17
C ASP A 58 -11.11 10.79 -3.58
N LYS A 59 -10.99 11.75 -2.65
CA LYS A 59 -12.13 12.42 -1.99
C LYS A 59 -13.00 13.23 -2.96
N ASN A 60 -12.47 13.61 -4.12
CA ASN A 60 -13.15 14.36 -5.15
C ASN A 60 -13.84 13.45 -6.18
N GLY A 61 -13.58 12.15 -6.10
CA GLY A 61 -14.04 11.14 -7.06
C GLY A 61 -13.10 10.97 -8.26
N ASP A 62 -11.92 11.59 -8.24
CA ASP A 62 -10.92 11.42 -9.29
C ASP A 62 -10.24 10.06 -9.15
N VAL A 63 -9.99 9.40 -10.30
CA VAL A 63 -9.35 8.09 -10.33
C VAL A 63 -7.88 8.23 -9.94
N VAL A 64 -7.47 7.43 -8.96
CA VAL A 64 -6.08 7.31 -8.51
C VAL A 64 -5.54 5.96 -8.96
N ASP A 65 -4.45 5.99 -9.71
CA ASP A 65 -3.71 4.80 -10.14
C ASP A 65 -2.90 4.27 -8.95
N MET A 66 -3.12 3.00 -8.61
CA MET A 66 -2.37 2.29 -7.56
C MET A 66 -1.26 1.40 -8.14
N GLY A 67 -1.12 1.37 -9.48
CA GLY A 67 -0.09 0.61 -10.17
C GLY A 67 -0.45 -0.84 -10.45
N VAL A 68 0.53 -1.55 -11.01
CA VAL A 68 0.42 -2.98 -11.37
C VAL A 68 1.06 -3.83 -10.29
N HIS A 69 0.28 -4.76 -9.75
CA HIS A 69 0.72 -5.71 -8.74
C HIS A 69 0.77 -7.13 -9.33
N ILE A 70 1.87 -7.84 -9.02
CA ILE A 70 2.07 -9.23 -9.45
C ILE A 70 1.74 -10.15 -8.29
N GLY A 71 0.74 -11.00 -8.48
CA GLY A 71 0.28 -11.93 -7.47
C GLY A 71 1.05 -13.26 -7.48
N LEU A 72 2.07 -13.37 -6.65
CA LEU A 72 2.81 -14.61 -6.41
C LEU A 72 2.92 -14.86 -4.92
N LYS A 73 2.54 -16.05 -4.47
CA LYS A 73 2.71 -16.48 -3.07
C LYS A 73 3.53 -17.75 -2.97
N GLY A 74 4.47 -17.76 -2.05
CA GLY A 74 5.20 -18.97 -1.68
C GLY A 74 4.31 -19.94 -0.91
N THR A 75 4.39 -21.23 -1.24
CA THR A 75 3.73 -22.29 -0.51
C THR A 75 4.75 -23.39 -0.19
N PRO A 76 4.49 -24.31 0.75
CA PRO A 76 5.36 -25.46 1.00
C PRO A 76 5.61 -26.33 -0.24
N PHE A 77 4.77 -26.20 -1.27
CA PHE A 77 4.83 -26.98 -2.50
C PHE A 77 5.34 -26.18 -3.72
N GLY A 78 5.77 -24.92 -3.52
CA GLY A 78 6.30 -24.05 -4.57
C GLY A 78 5.61 -22.69 -4.62
N ILE A 79 5.66 -22.03 -5.79
CA ILE A 79 5.07 -20.71 -6.02
C ILE A 79 3.69 -20.91 -6.65
N GLN A 80 2.68 -20.24 -6.10
CA GLN A 80 1.32 -20.17 -6.64
C GLN A 80 0.99 -18.74 -7.06
N THR A 81 0.14 -18.62 -8.09
CA THR A 81 -0.40 -17.34 -8.52
C THR A 81 -1.58 -16.94 -7.63
N MET A 82 -1.69 -15.63 -7.37
CA MET A 82 -2.83 -15.02 -6.70
C MET A 82 -3.75 -14.39 -7.75
N ASN A 83 -5.04 -14.42 -7.48
CA ASN A 83 -6.02 -13.63 -8.23
C ASN A 83 -6.09 -12.19 -7.70
N GLY A 84 -6.88 -11.32 -8.38
CA GLY A 84 -6.99 -9.91 -8.00
C GLY A 84 -7.53 -9.70 -6.59
N ASP A 85 -8.49 -10.51 -6.14
CA ASP A 85 -9.04 -10.43 -4.78
C ASP A 85 -8.00 -10.82 -3.71
N GLU A 86 -7.21 -11.85 -3.97
CA GLU A 86 -6.12 -12.27 -3.07
C GLU A 86 -5.03 -11.20 -2.98
N ILE A 87 -4.71 -10.51 -4.10
CA ILE A 87 -3.76 -9.41 -4.11
C ILE A 87 -4.34 -8.21 -3.33
N ALA A 88 -5.59 -7.82 -3.60
CA ALA A 88 -6.24 -6.73 -2.88
C ALA A 88 -6.25 -6.98 -1.36
N ASN A 89 -6.51 -8.22 -0.95
CA ASN A 89 -6.43 -8.58 0.48
C ASN A 89 -5.00 -8.47 1.02
N SER A 90 -3.97 -8.80 0.23
CA SER A 90 -2.58 -8.66 0.67
C SER A 90 -2.16 -7.19 0.81
N LEU A 91 -2.70 -6.28 -0.01
CA LEU A 91 -2.45 -4.84 0.10
C LEU A 91 -2.91 -4.24 1.44
N ASN A 92 -3.84 -4.90 2.14
CA ASN A 92 -4.27 -4.45 3.47
C ASN A 92 -3.18 -4.61 4.55
N ASP A 93 -2.21 -5.47 4.32
CA ASP A 93 -1.07 -5.69 5.23
C ASP A 93 0.20 -4.96 4.76
N ASP A 94 0.14 -4.25 3.64
CA ASP A 94 1.26 -3.50 3.12
C ASP A 94 1.49 -2.22 3.94
N SER A 95 2.74 -1.79 3.95
CA SER A 95 3.18 -0.55 4.58
C SER A 95 4.00 0.25 3.58
N GLU A 96 3.91 1.57 3.67
CA GLU A 96 4.59 2.45 2.74
C GLU A 96 5.13 3.70 3.43
N ILE A 97 6.10 4.36 2.80
CA ILE A 97 6.61 5.67 3.20
C ILE A 97 6.31 6.65 2.08
N VAL A 98 5.62 7.74 2.41
CA VAL A 98 5.30 8.81 1.48
C VAL A 98 5.97 10.10 1.93
N TYR A 99 6.61 10.80 1.01
CA TYR A 99 7.14 12.13 1.27
C TYR A 99 6.06 13.20 1.01
N ASP A 100 5.70 13.94 2.06
CA ASP A 100 4.82 15.10 1.96
C ASP A 100 5.65 16.35 1.66
N GLU A 101 5.65 16.77 0.40
CA GLU A 101 6.41 17.94 -0.07
C GLU A 101 5.95 19.26 0.58
N LYS A 102 4.68 19.36 1.02
CA LYS A 102 4.12 20.58 1.60
C LYS A 102 4.60 20.80 3.03
N GLU A 103 4.73 19.71 3.77
CA GLU A 103 5.13 19.74 5.17
C GLU A 103 6.61 19.37 5.38
N ASP A 104 7.30 18.97 4.32
CA ASP A 104 8.69 18.45 4.35
C ASP A 104 8.83 17.30 5.35
N LYS A 105 7.97 16.29 5.19
CA LYS A 105 7.86 15.16 6.12
C LYS A 105 7.85 13.83 5.40
N TYR A 106 8.40 12.81 6.05
CA TYR A 106 8.22 11.40 5.67
C TYR A 106 7.15 10.79 6.56
N ILE A 107 6.04 10.36 5.94
CA ILE A 107 4.92 9.75 6.62
C ILE A 107 4.94 8.24 6.34
N PHE A 108 5.03 7.45 7.39
CA PHE A 108 4.85 6.01 7.33
C PHE A 108 3.37 5.68 7.47
N TYR A 109 2.84 4.92 6.53
CA TYR A 109 1.46 4.42 6.55
C TYR A 109 1.41 2.92 6.79
N TYR A 110 0.54 2.51 7.68
CA TYR A 110 0.14 1.13 7.87
C TYR A 110 -1.32 1.09 8.33
N GLN A 111 -2.20 0.50 7.52
CA GLN A 111 -3.65 0.51 7.72
C GLN A 111 -4.18 1.93 7.99
N ASP A 112 -4.87 2.15 9.13
CA ASP A 112 -5.42 3.45 9.55
C ASP A 112 -4.39 4.38 10.21
N LYS A 113 -3.15 3.96 10.31
CA LYS A 113 -2.08 4.72 10.98
C LYS A 113 -1.25 5.51 9.98
N ALA A 114 -1.06 6.79 10.30
CA ALA A 114 -0.13 7.70 9.63
C ALA A 114 0.85 8.25 10.67
N VAL A 115 2.13 7.96 10.52
CA VAL A 115 3.17 8.29 11.51
C VAL A 115 4.23 9.17 10.86
N ASP A 116 4.43 10.39 11.36
CA ASP A 116 5.56 11.23 10.96
C ASP A 116 6.86 10.63 11.49
N ILE A 117 7.65 10.04 10.60
CA ILE A 117 8.92 9.38 10.92
C ILE A 117 10.15 10.24 10.63
N THR A 118 9.96 11.48 10.20
CA THR A 118 11.05 12.37 9.75
C THR A 118 12.20 12.47 10.75
N LYS A 119 11.90 12.47 12.06
CA LYS A 119 12.88 12.63 13.14
C LYS A 119 13.00 11.39 14.04
N MET A 120 12.52 10.24 13.59
CA MET A 120 12.47 9.04 14.41
C MET A 120 13.64 8.07 14.17
N PHE A 121 14.49 8.38 13.19
CA PHE A 121 15.66 7.57 12.88
C PHE A 121 16.79 7.82 13.87
N ASP A 122 17.43 6.74 14.29
CA ASP A 122 18.61 6.80 15.13
C ASP A 122 19.90 7.09 14.31
N LYS A 123 21.05 6.99 14.98
CA LYS A 123 22.35 7.25 14.33
C LYS A 123 22.77 6.15 13.35
N GLU A 124 22.18 4.96 13.45
CA GLU A 124 22.32 3.84 12.52
C GLU A 124 21.38 3.97 11.31
N LYS A 125 20.57 5.06 11.24
CA LYS A 125 19.54 5.29 10.22
C LYS A 125 18.41 4.25 10.25
N GLU A 126 18.05 3.82 11.44
CA GLU A 126 16.98 2.87 11.68
C GLU A 126 15.87 3.50 12.53
N CYS A 127 14.62 3.21 12.19
CA CYS A 127 13.42 3.58 12.92
C CYS A 127 12.66 2.33 13.32
N TYR A 128 12.23 2.25 14.57
CA TYR A 128 11.58 1.08 15.16
C TYR A 128 10.18 1.46 15.63
N LEU A 129 9.16 0.87 15.00
CA LEU A 129 7.77 1.14 15.34
C LEU A 129 7.06 -0.15 15.76
N VAL A 130 6.16 -0.05 16.74
CA VAL A 130 5.19 -1.11 17.02
C VAL A 130 3.78 -0.54 16.94
N ILE A 131 2.95 -1.18 16.12
CA ILE A 131 1.55 -0.80 15.86
C ILE A 131 0.67 -1.99 16.22
N ASN A 132 -0.39 -1.75 17.00
CA ASN A 132 -1.41 -2.76 17.22
C ASN A 132 -2.47 -2.64 16.12
N ASN A 133 -2.67 -3.69 15.34
CA ASN A 133 -3.65 -3.73 14.24
C ASN A 133 -5.06 -4.16 14.67
N GLY A 134 -5.33 -4.20 15.99
CA GLY A 134 -6.58 -4.67 16.56
C GLY A 134 -6.56 -6.15 17.00
N GLU A 135 -5.67 -6.95 16.43
CA GLU A 135 -5.52 -8.38 16.76
C GLU A 135 -4.19 -8.65 17.50
N LYS A 136 -3.11 -8.04 17.02
CA LYS A 136 -1.76 -8.25 17.54
C LYS A 136 -0.87 -7.04 17.33
N ASP A 137 0.27 -7.04 18.00
CA ASP A 137 1.33 -6.08 17.76
C ASP A 137 2.12 -6.48 16.50
N ILE A 138 2.31 -5.51 15.62
CA ILE A 138 3.15 -5.61 14.42
C ILE A 138 4.35 -4.70 14.62
N TYR A 139 5.54 -5.23 14.39
CA TYR A 139 6.81 -4.56 14.58
C TYR A 139 7.40 -4.20 13.24
N PHE A 140 7.80 -2.94 13.06
CA PHE A 140 8.42 -2.44 11.84
C PHE A 140 9.83 -1.96 12.14
N VAL A 141 10.76 -2.41 11.31
CA VAL A 141 12.12 -1.88 11.26
C VAL A 141 12.28 -1.21 9.91
N ILE A 142 12.45 0.09 9.93
CA ILE A 142 12.60 0.91 8.73
C ILE A 142 14.05 1.39 8.68
N SER A 143 14.72 1.20 7.57
CA SER A 143 16.10 1.64 7.39
C SER A 143 16.33 2.26 6.02
N TYR A 144 17.28 3.19 5.94
CA TYR A 144 17.70 3.78 4.67
C TYR A 144 19.24 3.88 4.62
N LYS A 145 19.80 3.94 3.41
CA LYS A 145 21.24 4.01 3.20
C LYS A 145 21.74 5.45 3.21
N ASP A 146 21.30 6.25 2.29
CA ASP A 146 21.75 7.63 2.08
C ASP A 146 20.66 8.64 2.46
N LYS A 147 19.48 8.47 1.97
CA LYS A 147 18.27 9.25 2.25
C LYS A 147 17.06 8.32 2.33
N ILE A 148 15.97 8.82 2.88
CA ILE A 148 14.67 8.13 2.83
C ILE A 148 14.11 8.31 1.42
N ASP A 149 13.89 7.22 0.70
CA ASP A 149 13.35 7.16 -0.65
C ASP A 149 12.77 5.76 -0.95
N GLU A 150 12.52 5.49 -2.23
CA GLU A 150 12.01 4.19 -2.72
C GLU A 150 12.95 3.00 -2.44
N ASP A 151 14.26 3.28 -2.22
CA ASP A 151 15.24 2.25 -1.85
C ASP A 151 15.27 1.99 -0.33
N SER A 152 14.45 2.69 0.45
CA SER A 152 14.32 2.45 1.88
C SER A 152 13.69 1.08 2.15
N THR A 153 14.20 0.38 3.14
CA THR A 153 13.72 -0.95 3.48
C THR A 153 12.73 -0.88 4.63
N ILE A 154 11.57 -1.48 4.47
CA ILE A 154 10.60 -1.72 5.53
C ILE A 154 10.56 -3.22 5.81
N SER A 155 10.88 -3.62 7.02
CA SER A 155 10.77 -5.01 7.47
C SER A 155 9.67 -5.11 8.52
N GLN A 156 8.73 -6.04 8.31
CA GLN A 156 7.55 -6.24 9.14
C GLN A 156 7.61 -7.59 9.85
N TYR A 157 7.33 -7.60 11.13
CA TYR A 157 7.36 -8.79 11.98
C TYR A 157 6.10 -8.87 12.83
N SER A 158 5.44 -10.02 12.84
CA SER A 158 4.25 -10.29 13.65
C SER A 158 4.53 -11.17 14.86
N ASP A 159 5.78 -11.58 15.07
CA ASP A 159 6.25 -12.44 16.15
C ASP A 159 7.50 -11.83 16.82
N GLU A 160 7.48 -11.70 18.13
CA GLU A 160 8.61 -11.20 18.93
C GLU A 160 9.88 -12.08 18.80
N ASN A 161 9.73 -13.34 18.43
CA ASN A 161 10.85 -14.26 18.23
C ASN A 161 11.40 -14.24 16.80
N ALA A 162 10.79 -13.45 15.90
CA ALA A 162 11.27 -13.32 14.53
C ALA A 162 12.69 -12.70 14.53
N ALA A 163 13.57 -13.24 13.70
CA ALA A 163 14.91 -12.70 13.52
C ALA A 163 14.84 -11.40 12.71
N VAL A 164 15.49 -10.36 13.21
CA VAL A 164 15.59 -9.05 12.56
C VAL A 164 16.83 -9.02 11.65
N THR A 165 18.00 -9.15 12.24
CA THR A 165 19.29 -9.24 11.52
C THR A 165 20.28 -10.04 12.36
N GLN A 166 21.14 -10.83 11.73
CA GLN A 166 22.29 -11.53 12.36
C GLN A 166 21.96 -12.29 13.66
N GLY A 167 20.76 -12.89 13.74
CA GLY A 167 20.33 -13.66 14.91
C GLY A 167 19.75 -12.84 16.07
N VAL A 168 19.64 -11.53 15.93
CA VAL A 168 18.89 -10.67 16.87
C VAL A 168 17.40 -10.84 16.62
N THR A 169 16.61 -11.04 17.66
CA THR A 169 15.14 -11.11 17.55
C THR A 169 14.48 -9.79 17.93
N VAL A 170 13.23 -9.60 17.52
CA VAL A 170 12.40 -8.45 17.94
C VAL A 170 12.39 -8.33 19.47
N LYS A 171 12.33 -9.45 20.18
CA LYS A 171 12.34 -9.49 21.65
C LYS A 171 13.62 -8.94 22.25
N ASP A 172 14.78 -9.18 21.62
CA ASP A 172 16.09 -8.74 22.13
C ASP A 172 16.26 -7.20 22.04
N ILE A 173 15.54 -6.56 21.10
CA ILE A 173 15.59 -5.11 20.87
C ILE A 173 14.27 -4.41 21.17
N LYS A 174 13.40 -5.04 21.96
CA LYS A 174 12.03 -4.57 22.20
C LYS A 174 11.98 -3.14 22.75
N ASP A 175 12.95 -2.76 23.57
CA ASP A 175 13.04 -1.42 24.18
C ASP A 175 13.34 -0.31 23.14
N ARG A 176 13.77 -0.65 21.92
CA ARG A 176 13.97 0.33 20.83
C ARG A 176 12.67 0.70 20.12
N PHE A 177 11.62 -0.11 20.25
CA PHE A 177 10.37 0.11 19.53
C PHE A 177 9.51 1.18 20.19
N ILE A 178 9.10 2.14 19.39
CA ILE A 178 8.17 3.21 19.78
C ILE A 178 6.75 2.73 19.47
N ARG A 179 5.91 2.66 20.50
CA ARG A 179 4.51 2.26 20.36
C ARG A 179 3.68 3.41 19.83
N ILE A 180 3.09 3.17 18.68
CA ILE A 180 2.11 4.08 18.06
C ILE A 180 0.71 3.74 18.60
N LYS A 181 -0.03 4.79 19.00
CA LYS A 181 -1.37 4.69 19.62
C LYS A 181 -2.47 4.82 18.58
#